data_3c23e88a45deca8fa1dc2c67203a04db
#
_entry.id   3c23e88a45deca8fa1dc2c67203a04db
#
_cell.length_a   1.000
_cell.length_b   1.000
_cell.length_c   1.000
_cell.angle_alpha   90.00
_cell.angle_beta   90.00
_cell.angle_gamma   90.00
#
_symmetry.space_group_name_H-M   'P 1'
#
loop_
_entity.id
_entity.type
_entity.pdbx_description
1 polymer ?
#
loop_
_entity_poly.entity_id
_entity_poly.type
_entity_poly.pdbx_seq_one_letter_code
_entity_poly.pdbx_strand_id
1 'polypeptide(L)'
;RRSSDLIKFAVDLKTTYREENHPDFCNGFTLGSHGEYFINRTSTKNIQYPYDDYSGHFCFGIIYTRAVLDKKNETHTYSIDELNEIPSVIHDFLFFAEEKWKIASDKGGSGNTANIGSIHNIQDILNGNGVFAKAGEELFDDYWANFGKIEILSANKRKKLSSFSEYLQYRGLPSELNNCRASKRSTK
;
A
#
# COMPACT_ATOMS: atom_id res chain seq x y z
N ARG A 1 5.00 35.20 7.97
CA ARG A 1 5.21 33.82 8.52
C ARG A 1 6.36 33.20 7.74
N ARG A 2 7.38 32.67 8.39
CA ARG A 2 8.49 31.97 7.76
C ARG A 2 7.99 30.61 7.28
N SER A 3 8.46 30.14 6.12
CA SER A 3 8.12 28.81 5.54
C SER A 3 8.44 27.63 6.48
N SER A 4 9.35 27.86 7.46
CA SER A 4 9.74 26.91 8.50
C SER A 4 8.68 26.61 9.56
N ASP A 5 7.60 27.42 9.64
CA ASP A 5 6.56 27.29 10.67
C ASP A 5 5.35 26.46 10.19
N LEU A 6 5.41 25.93 8.97
CA LEU A 6 4.31 25.13 8.38
C LEU A 6 4.56 23.64 8.60
N ILE A 7 3.58 22.98 9.20
CA ILE A 7 3.53 21.50 9.21
C ILE A 7 3.24 21.04 7.79
N LYS A 8 4.07 20.13 7.26
CA LYS A 8 3.96 19.61 5.91
C LYS A 8 3.54 18.15 5.96
N PHE A 9 2.60 17.78 5.10
CA PHE A 9 2.21 16.39 4.86
C PHE A 9 2.41 16.06 3.39
N ALA A 10 2.99 14.89 3.11
CA ALA A 10 3.02 14.33 1.77
C ALA A 10 1.74 13.51 1.56
N VAL A 11 0.99 13.82 0.50
CA VAL A 11 -0.23 13.08 0.14
C VAL A 11 -0.06 12.51 -1.26
N ASP A 12 -0.21 11.20 -1.39
CA ASP A 12 -0.09 10.45 -2.62
C ASP A 12 -1.48 9.94 -3.04
N LEU A 13 -1.99 10.40 -4.18
CA LEU A 13 -3.27 9.95 -4.73
C LEU A 13 -3.10 8.61 -5.43
N LYS A 14 -3.82 7.60 -4.98
CA LYS A 14 -3.77 6.24 -5.51
C LYS A 14 -5.15 5.68 -5.80
N THR A 15 -5.26 4.90 -6.85
CA THR A 15 -6.49 4.18 -7.20
C THR A 15 -6.24 2.70 -7.32
N THR A 16 -7.22 1.90 -6.93
CA THR A 16 -7.24 0.46 -7.15
C THR A 16 -8.66 -0.03 -7.33
N TYR A 17 -8.83 -1.27 -7.72
CA TYR A 17 -10.15 -1.86 -7.94
C TYR A 17 -10.35 -3.13 -7.10
N ARG A 18 -11.62 -3.46 -6.91
CA ARG A 18 -12.12 -4.74 -6.43
C ARG A 18 -12.98 -5.39 -7.50
N GLU A 19 -13.04 -6.71 -7.47
CA GLU A 19 -13.97 -7.47 -8.32
C GLU A 19 -15.32 -7.61 -7.62
N GLU A 20 -16.42 -7.68 -8.38
CA GLU A 20 -17.78 -7.85 -7.85
C GLU A 20 -17.93 -9.11 -6.98
N ASN A 21 -17.28 -10.20 -7.37
CA ASN A 21 -17.30 -11.48 -6.64
C ASN A 21 -16.34 -11.51 -5.43
N HIS A 22 -15.54 -10.46 -5.21
CA HIS A 22 -14.63 -10.31 -4.08
C HIS A 22 -14.70 -8.91 -3.46
N PRO A 23 -15.88 -8.51 -2.92
CA PRO A 23 -16.13 -7.13 -2.49
C PRO A 23 -15.27 -6.67 -1.30
N ASP A 24 -14.76 -7.60 -0.50
CA ASP A 24 -13.96 -7.32 0.69
C ASP A 24 -12.46 -7.12 0.40
N PHE A 25 -12.02 -7.37 -0.84
CA PHE A 25 -10.60 -7.31 -1.21
C PHE A 25 -10.38 -6.47 -2.46
N CYS A 26 -9.36 -5.63 -2.43
CA CYS A 26 -8.91 -4.89 -3.60
C CYS A 26 -7.57 -5.43 -4.12
N ASN A 27 -7.16 -4.97 -5.31
CA ASN A 27 -5.90 -5.37 -5.92
C ASN A 27 -4.65 -4.80 -5.22
N GLY A 28 -4.87 -3.95 -4.20
CA GLY A 28 -3.81 -3.31 -3.42
C GLY A 28 -3.27 -2.03 -4.07
N PHE A 29 -2.43 -1.33 -3.32
CA PHE A 29 -1.79 -0.08 -3.74
C PHE A 29 -0.28 -0.22 -3.75
N THR A 30 0.38 0.55 -4.59
CA THR A 30 1.82 0.77 -4.55
C THR A 30 2.09 2.04 -3.76
N LEU A 31 2.70 1.91 -2.58
CA LEU A 31 2.85 3.01 -1.60
C LEU A 31 4.14 3.82 -1.76
N GLY A 32 4.96 3.49 -2.74
CA GLY A 32 6.21 4.18 -3.05
C GLY A 32 7.42 3.27 -2.97
N SER A 33 8.58 3.79 -3.40
CA SER A 33 9.84 3.06 -3.42
C SER A 33 10.46 2.98 -2.02
N HIS A 34 10.89 1.79 -1.61
CA HIS A 34 11.64 1.61 -0.35
C HIS A 34 13.15 1.89 -0.50
N GLY A 35 13.66 2.02 -1.72
CA GLY A 35 15.11 2.15 -1.95
C GLY A 35 15.65 3.55 -1.75
N GLU A 36 14.87 4.57 -2.07
CA GLU A 36 15.34 5.95 -2.09
C GLU A 36 15.15 6.66 -0.75
N TYR A 37 13.90 6.83 -0.31
CA TYR A 37 13.57 7.67 0.85
C TYR A 37 14.01 7.09 2.19
N PHE A 38 14.03 5.77 2.32
CA PHE A 38 14.41 5.08 3.57
C PHE A 38 15.92 4.99 3.76
N ILE A 39 16.71 5.20 2.69
CA ILE A 39 18.18 5.22 2.73
C ILE A 39 18.68 6.66 2.73
N ASN A 40 18.12 7.49 1.86
CA ASN A 40 18.45 8.90 1.73
C ASN A 40 17.23 9.75 2.13
N ARG A 41 17.13 10.05 3.40
CA ARG A 41 16.01 10.80 4.00
C ARG A 41 15.93 12.25 3.49
N THR A 42 17.01 12.78 2.94
CA THR A 42 17.05 14.13 2.33
C THR A 42 16.68 14.12 0.86
N SER A 43 16.36 12.96 0.28
CA SER A 43 15.94 12.85 -1.12
C SER A 43 14.66 13.66 -1.40
N THR A 44 14.67 14.36 -2.52
CA THR A 44 13.51 15.09 -3.06
C THR A 44 12.96 14.44 -4.32
N LYS A 45 13.35 13.19 -4.63
CA LYS A 45 12.91 12.49 -5.83
C LYS A 45 11.40 12.29 -5.84
N ASN A 46 10.73 12.92 -6.80
CA ASN A 46 9.26 12.93 -6.97
C ASN A 46 8.46 13.53 -5.80
N ILE A 47 9.11 14.32 -4.93
CA ILE A 47 8.48 15.08 -3.84
C ILE A 47 9.05 16.51 -3.82
N GLN A 48 8.31 17.44 -3.26
CA GLN A 48 8.67 18.86 -3.29
C GLN A 48 9.74 19.24 -2.26
N TYR A 49 9.72 18.61 -1.09
CA TYR A 49 10.64 18.85 0.02
C TYR A 49 11.40 17.57 0.36
N PRO A 50 12.53 17.62 1.08
CA PRO A 50 13.17 16.45 1.64
C PRO A 50 12.20 15.54 2.39
N TYR A 51 12.40 14.23 2.32
CA TYR A 51 11.50 13.26 2.93
C TYR A 51 11.30 13.51 4.43
N ASP A 52 12.36 13.87 5.16
CA ASP A 52 12.31 14.17 6.61
C ASP A 52 11.63 15.50 6.97
N ASP A 53 11.39 16.37 6.00
CA ASP A 53 10.67 17.63 6.22
C ASP A 53 9.15 17.43 6.38
N TYR A 54 8.64 16.25 6.06
CA TYR A 54 7.21 15.95 6.19
C TYR A 54 6.90 15.34 7.55
N SER A 55 5.83 15.83 8.18
CA SER A 55 5.31 15.31 9.45
C SER A 55 4.48 14.02 9.30
N GLY A 56 4.26 13.57 8.09
CA GLY A 56 3.58 12.32 7.77
C GLY A 56 3.41 12.11 6.28
N HIS A 57 3.31 10.85 5.87
CA HIS A 57 3.16 10.42 4.49
C HIS A 57 1.84 9.66 4.33
N PHE A 58 0.88 10.29 3.66
CA PHE A 58 -0.48 9.79 3.50
C PHE A 58 -0.71 9.18 2.12
N CYS A 59 -1.57 8.18 2.07
CA CYS A 59 -2.22 7.69 0.87
C CYS A 59 -3.67 8.21 0.88
N PHE A 60 -4.04 9.04 -0.09
CA PHE A 60 -5.42 9.30 -0.43
C PHE A 60 -5.85 8.27 -1.47
N GLY A 61 -6.59 7.26 -1.03
CA GLY A 61 -6.92 6.09 -1.83
C GLY A 61 -8.36 6.12 -2.33
N ILE A 62 -8.55 5.65 -3.57
CA ILE A 62 -9.85 5.42 -4.19
C ILE A 62 -9.94 3.94 -4.57
N ILE A 63 -10.91 3.24 -4.01
CA ILE A 63 -11.23 1.86 -4.36
C ILE A 63 -12.55 1.87 -5.11
N TYR A 64 -12.61 1.27 -6.28
CA TYR A 64 -13.83 1.14 -7.07
C TYR A 64 -14.12 -0.31 -7.42
N THR A 65 -15.38 -0.63 -7.66
CA THR A 65 -15.79 -1.92 -8.20
C THR A 65 -15.63 -1.90 -9.72
N ARG A 66 -14.99 -2.92 -10.26
CA ARG A 66 -14.85 -3.11 -11.69
C ARG A 66 -16.03 -3.93 -12.20
N ALA A 67 -16.84 -3.34 -13.10
CA ALA A 67 -17.97 -4.02 -13.69
C ALA A 67 -17.53 -5.14 -14.62
N VAL A 68 -18.26 -6.25 -14.61
CA VAL A 68 -18.12 -7.33 -15.61
C VAL A 68 -19.11 -7.02 -16.72
N LEU A 69 -18.59 -6.56 -17.86
CA LEU A 69 -19.39 -6.32 -19.05
C LEU A 69 -19.54 -7.60 -19.87
N ASP A 70 -20.71 -7.80 -20.48
CA ASP A 70 -20.89 -8.85 -21.46
C ASP A 70 -20.23 -8.47 -22.81
N LYS A 71 -19.96 -9.47 -23.65
CA LYS A 71 -19.32 -9.25 -24.96
C LYS A 71 -20.15 -8.36 -25.90
N LYS A 72 -21.47 -8.35 -25.74
CA LYS A 72 -22.37 -7.51 -26.54
C LYS A 72 -22.14 -6.04 -26.19
N ASN A 73 -22.04 -5.70 -24.90
CA ASN A 73 -21.77 -4.33 -24.45
C ASN A 73 -20.34 -3.88 -24.81
N GLU A 74 -19.35 -4.79 -24.79
CA GLU A 74 -17.96 -4.47 -25.17
C GLU A 74 -17.82 -4.06 -26.63
N THR A 75 -18.69 -4.56 -27.52
CA THR A 75 -18.58 -4.36 -28.98
C THR A 75 -19.67 -3.47 -29.56
N HIS A 76 -20.65 -3.02 -28.75
CA HIS A 76 -21.75 -2.17 -29.20
C HIS A 76 -21.25 -0.75 -29.49
N THR A 77 -21.73 -0.19 -30.63
CA THR A 77 -21.48 1.20 -30.98
C THR A 77 -22.70 2.02 -30.61
N TYR A 78 -22.53 2.98 -29.71
CA TYR A 78 -23.59 3.89 -29.25
C TYR A 78 -23.61 5.15 -30.13
N SER A 79 -24.83 5.59 -30.48
CA SER A 79 -25.06 6.92 -31.06
C SER A 79 -25.01 8.00 -29.97
N ILE A 80 -25.00 9.27 -30.38
CA ILE A 80 -25.02 10.39 -29.43
C ILE A 80 -26.29 10.43 -28.58
N ASP A 81 -27.39 9.92 -29.09
CA ASP A 81 -28.69 9.89 -28.39
C ASP A 81 -28.76 8.75 -27.36
N GLU A 82 -27.85 7.77 -27.43
CA GLU A 82 -27.75 6.59 -26.56
C GLU A 82 -26.68 6.73 -25.48
N LEU A 83 -26.10 7.92 -25.26
CA LEU A 83 -25.00 8.11 -24.29
C LEU A 83 -25.37 7.68 -22.87
N ASN A 84 -26.64 7.81 -22.47
CA ASN A 84 -27.14 7.39 -21.16
C ASN A 84 -27.27 5.88 -21.02
N GLU A 85 -27.19 5.12 -22.11
CA GLU A 85 -27.29 3.67 -22.14
C GLU A 85 -25.92 2.99 -22.06
N ILE A 86 -24.82 3.78 -22.16
CA ILE A 86 -23.46 3.26 -22.02
C ILE A 86 -23.26 2.73 -20.62
N PRO A 87 -23.01 1.41 -20.46
CA PRO A 87 -22.81 0.85 -19.12
C PRO A 87 -21.51 1.38 -18.50
N SER A 88 -21.57 1.75 -17.22
CA SER A 88 -20.37 2.15 -16.50
C SER A 88 -19.46 0.95 -16.32
N VAL A 89 -18.17 1.12 -16.62
CA VAL A 89 -17.14 0.10 -16.40
C VAL A 89 -16.63 0.06 -14.96
N ILE A 90 -16.99 1.08 -14.17
CA ILE A 90 -16.60 1.22 -12.76
C ILE A 90 -17.76 1.81 -11.95
N HIS A 91 -17.92 1.36 -10.71
CA HIS A 91 -18.94 1.86 -9.78
C HIS A 91 -18.50 1.65 -8.31
N ASP A 92 -19.36 2.01 -7.35
CA ASP A 92 -19.19 1.80 -5.89
C ASP A 92 -17.83 2.27 -5.37
N PHE A 93 -17.59 3.56 -5.47
CA PHE A 93 -16.35 4.20 -5.04
C PHE A 93 -16.28 4.28 -3.52
N LEU A 94 -15.13 3.88 -2.96
CA LEU A 94 -14.74 4.12 -1.58
C LEU A 94 -13.53 5.06 -1.56
N PHE A 95 -13.56 6.04 -0.68
CA PHE A 95 -12.48 7.00 -0.50
C PHE A 95 -11.94 6.88 0.93
N PHE A 96 -10.61 6.98 1.08
CA PHE A 96 -9.97 7.01 2.38
C PHE A 96 -8.70 7.86 2.35
N ALA A 97 -8.27 8.29 3.54
CA ALA A 97 -6.96 8.90 3.73
C ALA A 97 -6.31 8.25 4.96
N GLU A 98 -5.21 7.55 4.74
CA GLU A 98 -4.47 6.87 5.81
C GLU A 98 -2.96 7.09 5.66
N GLU A 99 -2.25 7.04 6.77
CA GLU A 99 -0.79 7.03 6.77
C GLU A 99 -0.29 5.77 6.07
N LYS A 100 0.70 5.92 5.20
CA LYS A 100 1.21 4.81 4.35
C LYS A 100 1.64 3.60 5.18
N TRP A 101 2.30 3.82 6.32
CA TRP A 101 2.77 2.74 7.19
C TRP A 101 1.62 1.93 7.82
N LYS A 102 0.47 2.57 8.06
CA LYS A 102 -0.72 1.92 8.64
C LYS A 102 -1.41 0.95 7.69
N ILE A 103 -1.26 1.15 6.38
CA ILE A 103 -1.88 0.28 5.37
C ILE A 103 -0.87 -0.58 4.60
N ALA A 104 0.41 -0.47 4.94
CA ALA A 104 1.46 -1.21 4.28
C ALA A 104 1.43 -2.71 4.62
N SER A 105 1.79 -3.52 3.61
CA SER A 105 2.19 -4.91 3.79
C SER A 105 3.70 -5.00 4.04
N ASP A 106 4.18 -6.18 4.39
CA ASP A 106 5.62 -6.49 4.49
C ASP A 106 6.18 -7.06 3.16
N LYS A 107 5.45 -6.91 2.06
CA LYS A 107 5.82 -7.39 0.72
C LYS A 107 5.94 -6.24 -0.26
N GLY A 108 6.81 -6.43 -1.25
CA GLY A 108 6.85 -5.53 -2.40
C GLY A 108 5.52 -5.51 -3.16
N GLY A 109 5.21 -4.39 -3.78
CA GLY A 109 4.04 -4.23 -4.62
C GLY A 109 4.11 -5.11 -5.87
N SER A 110 2.94 -5.42 -6.44
CA SER A 110 2.83 -6.22 -7.65
C SER A 110 3.57 -5.56 -8.83
N GLY A 111 4.34 -6.33 -9.56
CA GLY A 111 5.03 -5.89 -10.78
C GLY A 111 6.30 -5.09 -10.56
N ASN A 112 6.59 -4.61 -9.34
CA ASN A 112 7.83 -3.91 -9.02
C ASN A 112 8.23 -4.14 -7.57
N THR A 113 9.19 -5.04 -7.34
CA THR A 113 9.70 -5.39 -6.00
C THR A 113 10.44 -4.25 -5.30
N ALA A 114 10.75 -3.16 -5.99
CA ALA A 114 11.35 -1.97 -5.39
C ALA A 114 10.33 -1.06 -4.68
N ASN A 115 9.04 -1.34 -4.82
CA ASN A 115 7.97 -0.57 -4.21
C ASN A 115 7.31 -1.33 -3.06
N ILE A 116 6.89 -0.59 -2.05
CA ILE A 116 6.10 -1.09 -0.93
C ILE A 116 4.67 -1.37 -1.41
N GLY A 117 4.15 -2.57 -1.11
CA GLY A 117 2.74 -2.91 -1.36
C GLY A 117 1.85 -2.57 -0.17
N SER A 118 0.57 -2.31 -0.41
CA SER A 118 -0.44 -2.27 0.65
C SER A 118 -0.94 -3.67 1.00
N ILE A 119 -1.66 -3.78 2.11
CA ILE A 119 -2.57 -4.89 2.36
C ILE A 119 -3.75 -4.87 1.37
N HIS A 120 -4.54 -5.94 1.32
CA HIS A 120 -5.60 -6.13 0.31
C HIS A 120 -7.02 -6.12 0.90
N ASN A 121 -7.18 -6.42 2.19
CA ASN A 121 -8.49 -6.38 2.84
C ASN A 121 -8.94 -4.93 2.98
N ILE A 122 -10.12 -4.59 2.43
CA ILE A 122 -10.61 -3.22 2.35
C ILE A 122 -10.92 -2.66 3.73
N GLN A 123 -11.56 -3.44 4.60
CA GLN A 123 -11.90 -2.99 5.95
C GLN A 123 -10.64 -2.71 6.78
N ASP A 124 -9.58 -3.52 6.62
CA ASP A 124 -8.31 -3.28 7.29
C ASP A 124 -7.59 -2.05 6.73
N ILE A 125 -7.70 -1.78 5.42
CA ILE A 125 -7.20 -0.54 4.81
C ILE A 125 -7.91 0.67 5.41
N LEU A 126 -9.25 0.65 5.44
CA LEU A 126 -10.07 1.76 5.96
C LEU A 126 -9.84 2.03 7.46
N ASN A 127 -9.38 1.04 8.21
CA ASN A 127 -9.08 1.14 9.64
C ASN A 127 -7.59 1.31 9.96
N GLY A 128 -6.72 1.40 8.96
CA GLY A 128 -5.28 1.51 9.19
C GLY A 128 -4.65 0.29 9.87
N ASN A 129 -5.16 -0.92 9.58
CA ASN A 129 -4.77 -2.18 10.25
C ASN A 129 -3.72 -2.99 9.46
N GLY A 130 -2.80 -2.33 8.76
CA GLY A 130 -1.69 -2.98 8.05
C GLY A 130 -0.74 -3.75 8.95
N VAL A 131 0.25 -4.36 8.33
CA VAL A 131 1.22 -5.24 9.02
C VAL A 131 1.94 -4.51 10.16
N PHE A 132 2.22 -3.23 9.98
CA PHE A 132 2.98 -2.40 10.93
C PHE A 132 2.10 -1.63 11.92
N ALA A 133 0.77 -1.77 11.88
CA ALA A 133 -0.16 -0.97 12.67
C ALA A 133 0.12 -0.98 14.19
N LYS A 134 0.66 -2.07 14.72
CA LYS A 134 1.07 -2.21 16.14
C LYS A 134 2.52 -1.82 16.39
N ALA A 135 3.33 -1.81 15.36
CA ALA A 135 4.77 -1.59 15.46
C ALA A 135 5.14 -0.09 15.39
N GLY A 136 4.35 0.69 14.66
CA GLY A 136 4.60 2.11 14.45
C GLY A 136 5.48 2.41 13.24
N GLU A 137 5.55 3.70 12.91
CA GLU A 137 6.26 4.21 11.73
C GLU A 137 7.77 3.97 11.80
N GLU A 138 8.37 4.12 12.98
CA GLU A 138 9.82 3.92 13.16
C GLU A 138 10.26 2.50 12.77
N LEU A 139 9.51 1.47 13.18
CA LEU A 139 9.82 0.09 12.83
C LEU A 139 9.47 -0.22 11.36
N PHE A 140 8.46 0.43 10.80
CA PHE A 140 8.17 0.37 9.37
C PHE A 140 9.35 0.92 8.55
N ASP A 141 9.86 2.09 8.90
CA ASP A 141 10.99 2.73 8.23
C ASP A 141 12.25 1.86 8.32
N ASP A 142 12.58 1.37 9.52
CA ASP A 142 13.77 0.53 9.71
C ASP A 142 13.65 -0.81 8.96
N TYR A 143 12.47 -1.42 8.95
CA TYR A 143 12.22 -2.63 8.15
C TYR A 143 12.50 -2.40 6.67
N TRP A 144 11.93 -1.35 6.08
CA TRP A 144 12.10 -1.07 4.65
C TRP A 144 13.49 -0.56 4.28
N ALA A 145 14.17 0.14 5.17
CA ALA A 145 15.58 0.50 5.00
C ALA A 145 16.49 -0.74 4.89
N ASN A 146 16.10 -1.83 5.55
CA ASN A 146 16.86 -3.09 5.62
C ASN A 146 16.30 -4.22 4.73
N PHE A 147 15.15 -4.04 4.10
CA PHE A 147 14.48 -5.04 3.28
C PHE A 147 15.38 -5.57 2.17
N GLY A 148 15.53 -6.89 2.11
CA GLY A 148 16.35 -7.57 1.11
C GLY A 148 17.88 -7.39 1.26
N LYS A 149 18.35 -6.68 2.33
CA LYS A 149 19.76 -6.46 2.61
C LYS A 149 20.28 -7.37 3.73
N ILE A 150 19.46 -7.59 4.77
CA ILE A 150 19.83 -8.46 5.89
C ILE A 150 19.74 -9.91 5.46
N GLU A 151 20.81 -10.68 5.70
CA GLU A 151 20.84 -12.12 5.53
C GLU A 151 20.61 -12.81 6.88
N ILE A 152 19.66 -13.72 6.91
CA ILE A 152 19.34 -14.55 8.07
C ILE A 152 19.64 -16.02 7.79
N LEU A 153 20.00 -16.76 8.82
CA LEU A 153 20.19 -18.21 8.75
C LEU A 153 18.83 -18.90 8.97
N SER A 154 18.33 -19.61 7.99
CA SER A 154 17.09 -20.38 8.07
C SER A 154 17.32 -21.77 7.51
N ALA A 155 17.04 -22.82 8.32
CA ALA A 155 17.24 -24.22 7.95
C ALA A 155 18.64 -24.48 7.33
N ASN A 156 19.70 -23.97 7.96
CA ASN A 156 21.09 -24.08 7.52
C ASN A 156 21.41 -23.44 6.15
N LYS A 157 20.53 -22.56 5.64
CA LYS A 157 20.77 -21.79 4.42
C LYS A 157 20.66 -20.28 4.72
N ARG A 158 21.57 -19.51 4.14
CA ARG A 158 21.47 -18.05 4.15
C ARG A 158 20.34 -17.64 3.20
N LYS A 159 19.42 -16.82 3.68
CA LYS A 159 18.40 -16.19 2.86
C LYS A 159 18.27 -14.73 3.23
N LYS A 160 17.86 -13.91 2.28
CA LYS A 160 17.53 -12.51 2.54
C LYS A 160 16.23 -12.43 3.35
N LEU A 161 16.21 -11.52 4.32
CA LEU A 161 15.04 -11.18 5.10
C LEU A 161 13.93 -10.67 4.17
N SER A 162 12.74 -11.26 4.29
CA SER A 162 11.62 -11.03 3.35
C SER A 162 10.25 -10.91 4.02
N SER A 163 10.19 -10.92 5.36
CA SER A 163 8.94 -10.72 6.11
C SER A 163 9.18 -9.95 7.39
N PHE A 164 8.15 -9.23 7.86
CA PHE A 164 8.24 -8.48 9.12
C PHE A 164 8.38 -9.40 10.33
N SER A 165 7.78 -10.59 10.29
CA SER A 165 7.97 -11.60 11.34
C SER A 165 9.43 -12.03 11.49
N GLU A 166 10.12 -12.27 10.37
CA GLU A 166 11.56 -12.60 10.38
C GLU A 166 12.40 -11.44 10.89
N TYR A 167 12.02 -10.21 10.53
CA TYR A 167 12.69 -9.01 11.01
C TYR A 167 12.56 -8.83 12.52
N LEU A 168 11.35 -9.00 13.08
CA LEU A 168 11.14 -8.93 14.52
C LEU A 168 11.98 -9.97 15.26
N GLN A 169 12.02 -11.21 14.78
CA GLN A 169 12.85 -12.27 15.33
C GLN A 169 14.34 -11.92 15.26
N TYR A 170 14.80 -11.42 14.13
CA TYR A 170 16.20 -10.98 13.96
C TYR A 170 16.59 -9.85 14.91
N ARG A 171 15.68 -8.91 15.19
CA ARG A 171 15.88 -7.78 16.12
C ARG A 171 15.64 -8.15 17.59
N GLY A 172 15.17 -9.35 17.89
CA GLY A 172 14.78 -9.76 19.25
C GLY A 172 13.57 -9.01 19.78
N LEU A 173 12.67 -8.57 18.89
CA LEU A 173 11.47 -7.82 19.22
C LEU A 173 10.26 -8.74 19.38
N PRO A 174 9.22 -8.33 20.16
CA PRO A 174 8.02 -9.13 20.37
C PRO A 174 7.27 -9.43 19.06
N SER A 175 6.85 -10.68 18.88
CA SER A 175 6.11 -11.13 17.68
C SER A 175 4.72 -10.51 17.56
N GLU A 176 4.13 -10.04 18.66
CA GLU A 176 2.83 -9.39 18.76
C GLU A 176 2.78 -8.04 18.05
N LEU A 177 3.94 -7.44 17.78
CA LEU A 177 4.06 -6.21 16.97
C LEU A 177 3.69 -6.45 15.50
N ASN A 178 3.74 -7.70 15.05
CA ASN A 178 3.29 -8.07 13.72
C ASN A 178 1.76 -8.21 13.66
N ASN A 179 1.09 -7.31 12.96
CA ASN A 179 -0.36 -7.36 12.77
C ASN A 179 -0.75 -8.23 11.54
N CYS A 180 -0.28 -9.47 11.49
CA CYS A 180 -0.45 -10.39 10.36
C CYS A 180 -1.91 -10.69 9.96
N ARG A 181 -2.92 -10.33 10.78
CA ARG A 181 -4.34 -10.57 10.43
C ARG A 181 -4.74 -9.85 9.16
N ALA A 182 -4.11 -8.71 8.87
CA ALA A 182 -4.40 -7.89 7.71
C ALA A 182 -3.88 -8.46 6.37
N SER A 183 -3.01 -9.47 6.37
CA SER A 183 -2.36 -9.98 5.15
C SER A 183 -2.94 -11.31 4.61
N LYS A 184 -3.86 -11.95 5.31
CA LYS A 184 -4.42 -13.24 4.86
C LYS A 184 -5.60 -13.02 3.93
N ARG A 185 -5.40 -13.20 2.62
CA ARG A 185 -6.50 -13.59 1.73
C ARG A 185 -7.05 -14.90 2.28
N SER A 186 -8.33 -14.92 2.66
CA SER A 186 -9.06 -16.16 2.86
C SER A 186 -9.08 -16.88 1.51
N THR A 187 -8.18 -17.83 1.31
CA THR A 187 -8.30 -18.82 0.24
C THR A 187 -9.50 -19.70 0.59
N LYS A 188 -10.63 -19.43 0.00
CA LYS A 188 -11.70 -20.40 -0.21
C LYS A 188 -11.72 -20.78 -1.67
#